data_18e190bf49a39207966e65b6207066a2
#
_entry.id   18e190bf49a39207966e65b6207066a2
#
_cell.length_a   1.000
_cell.length_b   1.000
_cell.length_c   1.000
_cell.angle_alpha   90.00
_cell.angle_beta   90.00
_cell.angle_gamma   90.00
#
_symmetry.space_group_name_H-M   'P 1'
#
loop_
_entity.id
_entity.type
_entity.pdbx_description
1 polymer ?
#
loop_
_entity_poly.entity_id
_entity_poly.type
_entity_poly.pdbx_seq_one_letter_code
_entity_poly.pdbx_strand_id
1 'polypeptide(L)'
;ISIALSAPVLFWVAFSKKRLFKGDGFGRFPHMKSHSLSRRRFLQSTAVASAPFILPSGIWSAKVKPNDKIAVGFIGMGKQNGGLQNRFMGDKNVVCVAVSDCDTTRRNAAKDRANKRYQNKDCKAYVDFREVIARKDIDAVSIATPDHWHAIQTIAAVNSGKDVYCEKPLTH
;
A
#
# COMPACT_ATOMS: atom_id res chain seq x y z
N ILE A 1 -11.77 -18.57 -38.58
CA ILE A 1 -12.24 -19.19 -37.32
C ILE A 1 -11.68 -18.32 -36.20
N SER A 2 -12.55 -17.39 -35.71
CA SER A 2 -12.23 -16.50 -34.60
C SER A 2 -12.48 -17.22 -33.29
N ILE A 3 -11.45 -17.36 -32.47
CA ILE A 3 -11.59 -17.80 -31.08
C ILE A 3 -11.68 -16.56 -30.23
N ALA A 4 -12.89 -16.22 -29.79
CA ALA A 4 -13.12 -15.19 -28.79
C ALA A 4 -12.70 -15.74 -27.42
N LEU A 5 -11.59 -15.25 -26.86
CA LEU A 5 -11.25 -15.44 -25.44
C LEU A 5 -12.17 -14.54 -24.61
N SER A 6 -13.13 -15.16 -23.91
CA SER A 6 -13.91 -14.47 -22.90
C SER A 6 -13.01 -14.07 -21.72
N ALA A 7 -12.80 -12.77 -21.54
CA ALA A 7 -12.18 -12.21 -20.37
C ALA A 7 -13.08 -12.42 -19.13
N PRO A 8 -12.57 -12.87 -17.99
CA PRO A 8 -13.36 -12.90 -16.77
C PRO A 8 -13.67 -11.46 -16.34
N VAL A 9 -14.94 -11.20 -16.08
CA VAL A 9 -15.45 -9.91 -15.58
C VAL A 9 -14.79 -9.63 -14.22
N LEU A 10 -13.82 -8.72 -14.24
CA LEU A 10 -13.20 -8.18 -13.02
C LEU A 10 -14.22 -7.23 -12.37
N PHE A 11 -14.81 -7.64 -11.27
CA PHE A 11 -15.58 -6.73 -10.42
C PHE A 11 -14.59 -5.94 -9.55
N TRP A 12 -14.32 -4.71 -9.99
CA TRP A 12 -13.48 -3.76 -9.25
C TRP A 12 -14.37 -2.93 -8.32
N VAL A 13 -14.30 -3.17 -7.01
CA VAL A 13 -14.91 -2.25 -6.03
C VAL A 13 -13.83 -1.31 -5.54
N ALA A 14 -13.69 -0.17 -6.21
CA ALA A 14 -12.85 0.91 -5.75
C ALA A 14 -13.64 1.80 -4.78
N PHE A 15 -13.29 1.75 -3.51
CA PHE A 15 -13.82 2.68 -2.50
C PHE A 15 -12.80 3.80 -2.29
N SER A 16 -13.02 4.95 -2.91
CA SER A 16 -12.21 6.15 -2.70
C SER A 16 -12.66 6.88 -1.45
N LYS A 17 -11.81 6.92 -0.43
CA LYS A 17 -12.07 7.64 0.80
C LYS A 17 -11.74 9.12 0.66
N LYS A 18 -12.74 9.97 0.34
CA LYS A 18 -12.64 11.42 0.55
C LYS A 18 -12.47 11.69 2.05
N ARG A 19 -11.34 12.25 2.46
CA ARG A 19 -11.12 12.75 3.83
C ARG A 19 -12.11 13.88 4.12
N LEU A 20 -13.11 13.59 4.93
CA LEU A 20 -13.92 14.62 5.59
C LEU A 20 -13.10 15.19 6.75
N PHE A 21 -12.66 16.43 6.58
CA PHE A 21 -12.04 17.22 7.63
C PHE A 21 -13.14 17.62 8.62
N LYS A 22 -13.20 16.98 9.79
CA LYS A 22 -14.07 17.37 10.88
C LYS A 22 -13.32 18.40 11.71
N GLY A 23 -13.72 19.66 11.58
CA GLY A 23 -13.21 20.75 12.39
C GLY A 23 -13.80 20.69 13.79
N ASP A 24 -12.97 20.55 14.79
CA ASP A 24 -13.34 20.73 16.18
C ASP A 24 -12.44 21.79 16.82
N GLY A 25 -13.09 22.82 17.35
CA GLY A 25 -12.61 23.57 18.47
C GLY A 25 -11.59 24.67 18.21
N PHE A 26 -12.09 25.88 18.09
CA PHE A 26 -11.30 27.10 18.16
C PHE A 26 -10.73 27.27 19.60
N GLY A 27 -9.55 26.70 19.84
CA GLY A 27 -8.79 26.90 21.06
C GLY A 27 -8.10 28.27 21.04
N ARG A 28 -8.30 29.05 22.10
CA ARG A 28 -7.74 30.39 22.36
C ARG A 28 -6.22 30.36 22.23
N PHE A 29 -5.67 31.07 21.22
CA PHE A 29 -4.22 31.22 21.01
C PHE A 29 -3.60 32.05 22.14
N PRO A 30 -2.47 31.62 22.76
CA PRO A 30 -1.71 32.45 23.67
C PRO A 30 -1.04 33.60 22.90
N HIS A 31 -1.07 34.80 23.52
CA HIS A 31 -0.53 36.03 22.98
C HIS A 31 0.98 35.88 22.73
N MET A 32 1.37 35.68 21.47
CA MET A 32 2.78 35.63 21.08
C MET A 32 3.36 37.06 21.05
N LYS A 33 4.39 37.28 21.89
CA LYS A 33 5.20 38.51 21.84
C LYS A 33 5.88 38.57 20.46
N SER A 34 5.58 39.61 19.70
CA SER A 34 6.22 39.86 18.40
C SER A 34 7.69 40.25 18.62
N HIS A 35 8.60 39.29 18.40
CA HIS A 35 10.01 39.65 18.26
C HIS A 35 10.23 40.14 16.83
N SER A 36 10.49 41.45 16.66
CA SER A 36 10.85 42.02 15.37
C SER A 36 12.23 41.46 14.95
N LEU A 37 12.23 40.54 14.02
CA LEU A 37 13.45 40.07 13.36
C LEU A 37 14.03 41.19 12.51
N SER A 38 15.26 41.63 12.78
CA SER A 38 15.92 42.62 11.94
C SER A 38 16.12 42.06 10.52
N ARG A 39 16.01 42.92 9.46
CA ARG A 39 16.19 42.50 8.06
C ARG A 39 17.50 41.70 7.84
N ARG A 40 18.54 42.03 8.59
CA ARG A 40 19.84 41.37 8.52
C ARG A 40 19.80 39.93 9.04
N ARG A 41 19.06 39.66 10.13
CA ARG A 41 18.86 38.30 10.67
C ARG A 41 17.95 37.45 9.77
N PHE A 42 16.95 38.06 9.16
CA PHE A 42 16.09 37.37 8.19
C PHE A 42 16.89 36.92 6.96
N LEU A 43 17.73 37.79 6.37
CA LEU A 43 18.58 37.41 5.25
C LEU A 43 19.65 36.37 5.59
N GLN A 44 20.17 36.37 6.82
CA GLN A 44 21.12 35.35 7.28
C GLN A 44 20.45 33.98 7.50
N SER A 45 19.21 33.93 7.96
CA SER A 45 18.47 32.68 8.13
C SER A 45 17.98 32.07 6.80
N THR A 46 17.69 32.89 5.80
CA THR A 46 17.30 32.40 4.46
C THR A 46 18.49 31.82 3.68
N ALA A 47 19.71 32.30 3.91
CA ALA A 47 20.91 31.76 3.24
C ALA A 47 21.25 30.31 3.67
N VAL A 48 20.91 29.92 4.90
CA VAL A 48 21.11 28.53 5.38
C VAL A 48 20.00 27.59 4.94
N ALA A 49 18.78 28.11 4.70
CA ALA A 49 17.64 27.32 4.24
C ALA A 49 17.65 27.01 2.73
N SER A 50 18.54 27.63 1.96
CA SER A 50 18.67 27.44 0.52
C SER A 50 19.76 26.44 0.11
N ALA A 51 20.23 25.58 1.03
CA ALA A 51 21.07 24.45 0.64
C ALA A 51 20.27 23.58 -0.35
N PRO A 52 20.72 23.41 -1.60
CA PRO A 52 19.99 22.60 -2.56
C PRO A 52 19.92 21.17 -2.02
N PHE A 53 18.72 20.68 -1.78
CA PHE A 53 18.49 19.26 -1.58
C PHE A 53 18.87 18.55 -2.88
N ILE A 54 20.12 18.09 -2.98
CA ILE A 54 20.59 17.31 -4.12
C ILE A 54 19.98 15.92 -3.96
N LEU A 55 18.79 15.73 -4.51
CA LEU A 55 18.23 14.39 -4.68
C LEU A 55 19.03 13.68 -5.79
N PRO A 56 19.42 12.40 -5.60
CA PRO A 56 20.09 11.65 -6.64
C PRO A 56 19.29 11.71 -7.94
N SER A 57 19.96 12.06 -9.05
CA SER A 57 19.31 12.24 -10.37
C SER A 57 18.51 11.00 -10.83
N GLY A 58 18.88 9.80 -10.37
CA GLY A 58 18.15 8.57 -10.64
C GLY A 58 16.70 8.56 -10.12
N ILE A 59 16.39 9.34 -9.07
CA ILE A 59 15.02 9.44 -8.53
C ILE A 59 14.13 10.30 -9.45
N TRP A 60 14.71 11.32 -10.09
CA TRP A 60 13.97 12.21 -11.00
C TRP A 60 13.74 11.61 -12.38
N SER A 61 14.62 10.70 -12.81
CA SER A 61 14.53 10.05 -14.13
C SER A 61 13.72 8.75 -14.13
N ALA A 62 13.37 8.21 -12.96
CA ALA A 62 12.55 7.01 -12.88
C ALA A 62 11.13 7.31 -13.40
N LYS A 63 10.65 6.52 -14.37
CA LYS A 63 9.27 6.60 -14.89
C LYS A 63 8.20 6.44 -13.80
N VAL A 64 8.54 5.70 -12.73
CA VAL A 64 7.72 5.53 -11.54
C VAL A 64 8.62 5.75 -10.33
N LYS A 65 8.30 6.76 -9.52
CA LYS A 65 9.04 7.04 -8.29
C LYS A 65 8.77 5.94 -7.26
N PRO A 66 9.70 5.63 -6.35
CA PRO A 66 9.49 4.62 -5.31
C PRO A 66 8.21 4.84 -4.48
N ASN A 67 7.88 6.11 -4.19
CA ASN A 67 6.70 6.50 -3.41
C ASN A 67 5.37 6.50 -4.20
N ASP A 68 5.43 6.31 -5.52
CA ASP A 68 4.23 6.26 -6.37
C ASP A 68 3.74 4.82 -6.58
N LYS A 69 4.40 3.82 -5.98
CA LYS A 69 4.01 2.42 -6.08
C LYS A 69 2.92 2.07 -5.08
N ILE A 70 1.95 1.28 -5.53
CA ILE A 70 0.91 0.72 -4.70
C ILE A 70 1.49 -0.47 -3.92
N ALA A 71 1.55 -0.36 -2.61
CA ALA A 71 2.00 -1.43 -1.73
C ALA A 71 0.87 -2.41 -1.45
N VAL A 72 1.04 -3.66 -1.87
CA VAL A 72 0.00 -4.70 -1.77
C VAL A 72 0.40 -5.79 -0.78
N GLY A 73 -0.55 -6.14 0.10
CA GLY A 73 -0.51 -7.32 0.95
C GLY A 73 -1.36 -8.45 0.35
N PHE A 74 -0.88 -9.69 0.42
CA PHE A 74 -1.62 -10.86 -0.07
C PHE A 74 -2.06 -11.75 1.09
N ILE A 75 -3.33 -12.10 1.15
CA ILE A 75 -3.96 -12.90 2.21
C ILE A 75 -4.51 -14.20 1.61
N GLY A 76 -4.01 -15.35 2.11
CA GLY A 76 -4.31 -16.67 1.58
C GLY A 76 -3.47 -16.99 0.34
N MET A 77 -2.32 -17.64 0.52
CA MET A 77 -1.34 -17.91 -0.56
C MET A 77 -1.55 -19.27 -1.23
N GLY A 78 -2.82 -19.64 -1.41
CA GLY A 78 -3.20 -20.82 -2.20
C GLY A 78 -2.88 -20.65 -3.70
N LYS A 79 -3.33 -21.63 -4.51
CA LYS A 79 -3.07 -21.66 -5.97
C LYS A 79 -3.55 -20.38 -6.65
N GLN A 80 -4.73 -19.88 -6.29
CA GLN A 80 -5.32 -18.69 -6.91
C GLN A 80 -4.49 -17.44 -6.63
N ASN A 81 -4.22 -17.13 -5.36
CA ASN A 81 -3.47 -15.94 -4.99
C ASN A 81 -2.00 -16.02 -5.38
N GLY A 82 -1.44 -17.23 -5.52
CA GLY A 82 -0.12 -17.41 -6.10
C GLY A 82 -0.03 -16.92 -7.55
N GLY A 83 -1.07 -17.16 -8.33
CA GLY A 83 -1.22 -16.62 -9.70
C GLY A 83 -1.43 -15.11 -9.72
N LEU A 84 -2.29 -14.60 -8.84
CA LEU A 84 -2.55 -13.16 -8.68
C LEU A 84 -1.29 -12.41 -8.26
N GLN A 85 -0.54 -12.92 -7.29
CA GLN A 85 0.73 -12.32 -6.86
C GLN A 85 1.69 -12.12 -8.04
N ASN A 86 1.83 -13.12 -8.90
CA ASN A 86 2.69 -13.01 -10.08
C ASN A 86 2.19 -11.93 -11.06
N ARG A 87 0.89 -11.82 -11.27
CA ARG A 87 0.28 -10.80 -12.14
C ARG A 87 0.48 -9.40 -11.57
N PHE A 88 0.15 -9.20 -10.31
CA PHE A 88 0.35 -7.90 -9.63
C PHE A 88 1.80 -7.47 -9.63
N MET A 89 2.73 -8.37 -9.31
CA MET A 89 4.17 -8.09 -9.37
C MET A 89 4.70 -7.84 -10.79
N GLY A 90 3.94 -8.18 -11.82
CA GLY A 90 4.25 -7.87 -13.22
C GLY A 90 4.08 -6.38 -13.53
N ASP A 91 3.21 -5.68 -12.82
CA ASP A 91 3.03 -4.24 -12.95
C ASP A 91 4.12 -3.48 -12.18
N LYS A 92 4.78 -2.54 -12.88
CA LYS A 92 5.86 -1.71 -12.30
C LYS A 92 5.37 -0.73 -11.24
N ASN A 93 4.07 -0.45 -11.21
CA ASN A 93 3.45 0.45 -10.23
C ASN A 93 3.03 -0.28 -8.94
N VAL A 94 3.21 -1.60 -8.87
CA VAL A 94 2.80 -2.41 -7.73
C VAL A 94 4.02 -3.03 -7.06
N VAL A 95 3.98 -3.10 -5.74
CA VAL A 95 4.99 -3.82 -4.94
C VAL A 95 4.31 -4.71 -3.91
N CYS A 96 4.72 -5.98 -3.85
CA CYS A 96 4.30 -6.93 -2.82
C CYS A 96 5.16 -6.76 -1.58
N VAL A 97 4.60 -6.26 -0.49
CA VAL A 97 5.33 -5.97 0.76
C VAL A 97 5.00 -6.92 1.91
N ALA A 98 3.91 -7.67 1.78
CA ALA A 98 3.49 -8.64 2.79
C ALA A 98 2.71 -9.80 2.19
N VAL A 99 2.83 -10.96 2.82
CA VAL A 99 2.03 -12.15 2.53
C VAL A 99 1.54 -12.77 3.84
N SER A 100 0.33 -13.32 3.84
CA SER A 100 -0.23 -14.06 4.97
C SER A 100 -0.85 -15.38 4.53
N ASP A 101 -0.52 -16.43 5.24
CA ASP A 101 -1.16 -17.73 5.12
C ASP A 101 -0.92 -18.53 6.42
N CYS A 102 -1.86 -19.36 6.85
CA CYS A 102 -1.67 -20.29 7.96
C CYS A 102 -0.67 -21.42 7.61
N ASP A 103 -0.61 -21.81 6.33
CA ASP A 103 0.35 -22.80 5.85
C ASP A 103 1.76 -22.17 5.70
N THR A 104 2.70 -22.70 6.48
CA THR A 104 4.09 -22.22 6.51
C THR A 104 4.79 -22.37 5.16
N THR A 105 4.55 -23.45 4.45
CA THR A 105 5.17 -23.72 3.15
C THR A 105 4.71 -22.71 2.10
N ARG A 106 3.40 -22.50 1.99
CA ARG A 106 2.80 -21.54 1.05
C ARG A 106 3.23 -20.11 1.37
N ARG A 107 3.18 -19.74 2.64
CA ARG A 107 3.58 -18.42 3.13
C ARG A 107 5.03 -18.10 2.79
N ASN A 108 5.96 -19.02 3.10
CA ASN A 108 7.38 -18.81 2.84
C ASN A 108 7.68 -18.81 1.33
N ALA A 109 7.10 -19.72 0.55
CA ALA A 109 7.25 -19.72 -0.90
C ALA A 109 6.78 -18.40 -1.54
N ALA A 110 5.67 -17.83 -1.07
CA ALA A 110 5.16 -16.56 -1.55
C ALA A 110 6.08 -15.37 -1.20
N LYS A 111 6.58 -15.33 0.04
CA LYS A 111 7.58 -14.35 0.48
C LYS A 111 8.85 -14.42 -0.38
N ASP A 112 9.39 -15.61 -0.54
CA ASP A 112 10.65 -15.83 -1.27
C ASP A 112 10.50 -15.48 -2.75
N ARG A 113 9.33 -15.74 -3.34
CA ARG A 113 8.99 -15.32 -4.70
C ARG A 113 9.04 -13.80 -4.85
N ALA A 114 8.44 -13.05 -3.93
CA ALA A 114 8.47 -11.58 -3.94
C ALA A 114 9.89 -11.05 -3.77
N ASN A 115 10.63 -11.54 -2.77
CA ASN A 115 12.00 -11.13 -2.50
C ASN A 115 12.95 -11.43 -3.67
N LYS A 116 12.79 -12.59 -4.30
CA LYS A 116 13.55 -12.95 -5.52
C LYS A 116 13.22 -12.02 -6.69
N ARG A 117 11.95 -11.67 -6.88
CA ARG A 117 11.50 -10.76 -7.95
C ARG A 117 12.10 -9.38 -7.81
N TYR A 118 12.16 -8.85 -6.59
CA TYR A 118 12.67 -7.50 -6.31
C TYR A 118 14.14 -7.47 -5.91
N GLN A 119 14.79 -8.63 -5.81
CA GLN A 119 16.20 -8.78 -5.38
C GLN A 119 16.48 -8.12 -4.01
N ASN A 120 15.52 -8.22 -3.10
CA ASN A 120 15.59 -7.68 -1.74
C ASN A 120 15.01 -8.68 -0.70
N LYS A 121 14.84 -8.24 0.56
CA LYS A 121 14.25 -9.02 1.65
C LYS A 121 13.11 -8.26 2.37
N ASP A 122 12.45 -7.37 1.65
CA ASP A 122 11.50 -6.42 2.23
C ASP A 122 10.11 -7.04 2.42
N CYS A 123 9.74 -8.05 1.62
CA CYS A 123 8.49 -8.75 1.80
C CYS A 123 8.49 -9.55 3.12
N LYS A 124 7.49 -9.29 3.97
CA LYS A 124 7.31 -9.97 5.26
C LYS A 124 6.22 -11.04 5.17
N ALA A 125 6.36 -12.08 5.97
CA ALA A 125 5.41 -13.20 6.03
C ALA A 125 4.74 -13.25 7.40
N TYR A 126 3.42 -13.36 7.41
CA TYR A 126 2.58 -13.36 8.62
C TYR A 126 1.69 -14.60 8.66
N VAL A 127 1.45 -15.11 9.86
CA VAL A 127 0.48 -16.20 10.09
C VAL A 127 -0.93 -15.62 10.11
N ASP A 128 -1.12 -14.54 10.85
CA ASP A 128 -2.40 -13.88 11.01
C ASP A 128 -2.55 -12.74 9.96
N PHE A 129 -3.63 -12.75 9.20
CA PHE A 129 -3.95 -11.73 8.22
C PHE A 129 -4.15 -10.34 8.84
N ARG A 130 -4.54 -10.29 10.12
CA ARG A 130 -4.73 -9.03 10.85
C ARG A 130 -3.44 -8.24 10.95
N GLU A 131 -2.30 -8.92 11.05
CA GLU A 131 -0.99 -8.28 11.06
C GLU A 131 -0.69 -7.58 9.73
N VAL A 132 -1.11 -8.16 8.59
CA VAL A 132 -1.02 -7.52 7.28
C VAL A 132 -1.92 -6.30 7.21
N ILE A 133 -3.16 -6.41 7.69
CA ILE A 133 -4.14 -5.32 7.67
C ILE A 133 -3.71 -4.16 8.58
N ALA A 134 -3.07 -4.45 9.72
CA ALA A 134 -2.61 -3.43 10.67
C ALA A 134 -1.43 -2.58 10.15
N ARG A 135 -0.73 -3.03 9.12
CA ARG A 135 0.41 -2.29 8.55
C ARG A 135 -0.06 -1.02 7.85
N LYS A 136 0.53 0.11 8.23
CA LYS A 136 0.18 1.44 7.67
C LYS A 136 0.79 1.69 6.28
N ASP A 137 1.84 0.96 5.94
CA ASP A 137 2.55 1.05 4.66
C ASP A 137 1.94 0.18 3.55
N ILE A 138 0.82 -0.47 3.79
CA ILE A 138 0.05 -1.23 2.79
C ILE A 138 -1.14 -0.39 2.35
N ASP A 139 -1.27 -0.18 1.04
CA ASP A 139 -2.36 0.56 0.43
C ASP A 139 -3.55 -0.35 0.11
N ALA A 140 -3.27 -1.55 -0.40
CA ALA A 140 -4.28 -2.49 -0.86
C ALA A 140 -3.98 -3.92 -0.40
N VAL A 141 -5.02 -4.76 -0.33
CA VAL A 141 -4.89 -6.19 -0.07
C VAL A 141 -5.58 -7.04 -1.13
N SER A 142 -4.94 -8.17 -1.46
CA SER A 142 -5.52 -9.21 -2.31
C SER A 142 -5.91 -10.40 -1.45
N ILE A 143 -7.19 -10.76 -1.45
CA ILE A 143 -7.78 -11.81 -0.63
C ILE A 143 -8.21 -12.98 -1.52
N ALA A 144 -7.65 -14.15 -1.29
CA ALA A 144 -8.06 -15.40 -1.95
C ALA A 144 -7.91 -16.59 -0.99
N THR A 145 -8.55 -16.47 0.14
CA THR A 145 -8.74 -17.49 1.16
C THR A 145 -9.93 -18.39 0.80
N PRO A 146 -10.25 -19.41 1.61
CA PRO A 146 -11.55 -20.11 1.49
C PRO A 146 -12.72 -19.13 1.65
N ASP A 147 -13.81 -19.40 0.93
CA ASP A 147 -14.94 -18.49 0.69
C ASP A 147 -15.53 -17.88 1.99
N HIS A 148 -15.66 -18.69 3.05
CA HIS A 148 -16.21 -18.24 4.34
C HIS A 148 -15.34 -17.20 5.08
N TRP A 149 -14.10 -16.96 4.65
CA TRP A 149 -13.24 -15.93 5.19
C TRP A 149 -13.31 -14.60 4.44
N HIS A 150 -13.83 -14.58 3.20
CA HIS A 150 -13.82 -13.43 2.33
C HIS A 150 -14.50 -12.20 2.95
N ALA A 151 -15.73 -12.37 3.45
CA ALA A 151 -16.49 -11.27 4.05
C ALA A 151 -15.78 -10.66 5.26
N ILE A 152 -15.31 -11.51 6.20
CA ILE A 152 -14.65 -11.06 7.43
C ILE A 152 -13.37 -10.29 7.11
N GLN A 153 -12.55 -10.82 6.22
CA GLN A 153 -11.28 -10.22 5.85
C GLN A 153 -11.48 -8.92 5.05
N THR A 154 -12.45 -8.89 4.15
CA THR A 154 -12.80 -7.70 3.37
C THR A 154 -13.27 -6.57 4.27
N ILE A 155 -14.21 -6.85 5.20
CA ILE A 155 -14.71 -5.86 6.16
C ILE A 155 -13.58 -5.30 7.03
N ALA A 156 -12.71 -6.18 7.54
CA ALA A 156 -11.57 -5.76 8.35
C ALA A 156 -10.60 -4.85 7.56
N ALA A 157 -10.30 -5.19 6.31
CA ALA A 157 -9.42 -4.41 5.45
C ALA A 157 -10.00 -3.04 5.11
N VAL A 158 -11.29 -2.98 4.72
CA VAL A 158 -11.97 -1.72 4.40
C VAL A 158 -12.06 -0.81 5.63
N ASN A 159 -12.39 -1.36 6.80
CA ASN A 159 -12.43 -0.59 8.05
C ASN A 159 -11.05 -0.03 8.44
N SER A 160 -9.97 -0.69 8.01
CA SER A 160 -8.60 -0.21 8.20
C SER A 160 -8.15 0.77 7.10
N GLY A 161 -9.04 1.13 6.18
CA GLY A 161 -8.81 2.12 5.13
C GLY A 161 -8.00 1.61 3.95
N LYS A 162 -7.95 0.30 3.72
CA LYS A 162 -7.25 -0.32 2.60
C LYS A 162 -8.19 -0.59 1.43
N ASP A 163 -7.67 -0.49 0.21
CA ASP A 163 -8.34 -0.99 -0.96
C ASP A 163 -8.31 -2.52 -0.98
N VAL A 164 -9.36 -3.14 -1.52
CA VAL A 164 -9.51 -4.59 -1.49
C VAL A 164 -9.76 -5.15 -2.86
N TYR A 165 -8.98 -6.13 -3.24
CA TYR A 165 -9.30 -7.11 -4.26
C TYR A 165 -9.66 -8.42 -3.55
N CYS A 166 -10.88 -8.89 -3.73
CA CYS A 166 -11.32 -10.16 -3.15
C CYS A 166 -11.78 -11.12 -4.25
N GLU A 167 -11.37 -12.38 -4.16
CA GLU A 167 -11.87 -13.43 -5.05
C GLU A 167 -13.35 -13.72 -4.80
N LYS A 168 -13.98 -14.29 -5.79
CA LYS A 168 -15.39 -14.70 -5.74
C LYS A 168 -15.53 -16.04 -4.98
N PRO A 169 -16.69 -16.30 -4.34
CA PRO A 169 -17.78 -15.39 -4.01
C PRO A 169 -17.39 -14.44 -2.88
N LEU A 170 -17.94 -13.23 -2.91
CA LEU A 170 -17.62 -12.23 -1.87
C LEU A 170 -18.22 -12.58 -0.51
N THR A 171 -19.38 -13.20 -0.51
CA THR A 171 -20.11 -13.66 0.68
C THR A 171 -20.68 -15.07 0.45
N HIS A 172 -20.91 -15.77 1.53
CA HIS A 172 -21.58 -17.06 1.57
C HIS A 172 -22.94 -16.89 2.20
#